data_d4dd15a6b0b3c6b0a60a59695144a1a0
#
_entry.id   d4dd15a6b0b3c6b0a60a59695144a1a0
#
_cell.length_a   1.000
_cell.length_b   1.000
_cell.length_c   1.000
_cell.angle_alpha   90.00
_cell.angle_beta   90.00
_cell.angle_gamma   90.00
#
_symmetry.space_group_name_H-M   'P 1'
#
loop_
_entity.id
_entity.type
_entity.pdbx_description
1 polymer ?
#
loop_
_entity_poly.entity_id
_entity_poly.type
_entity_poly.pdbx_seq_one_letter_code
_entity_poly.pdbx_strand_id
1 'polypeptide(L)'
;MGSMMPEGNTKGEKIILAYSGGLDTTAIIPWLKENFGYKVVCVCVDVGQEEELSDLPERAKLSGAEKLYIEHIQDEFCEEYVLPCIQANACYENKYLLGTSMARPAIAKRLVEIAKKEGASAICHGATGKGNDQIRFELGIKALAPELHILAPWRMTELWTFQSREDEMAYCKEKGIDLAFGSHENSYSRDRNLWHISHEGLELEDPETEPNYEHLLMLSVTPQKAPDQETPLSITWEKGVPVALNGKKMSLKEMIEELNHLGGKNGIGIVDIVENRVVGMKSRGVYETPGGTILLEAHKQLEELILDRQTMEMKKIVEEKFSQVVYEGKWFAPLREALQAFVKSTQEKVSGETKMKLYKGNIIKAGTSSPYSLYNASLASFTTGDLYDHKDAGGFITLFGLPELVRALQEKKA
;
A
#
# COMPACT_ATOMS: atom_id res chain seq x y z
N MET A 1 13.92 17.65 11.95
CA MET A 1 14.43 17.26 13.28
C MET A 1 14.83 15.81 13.15
N GLY A 2 16.14 15.51 13.04
CA GLY A 2 16.66 14.15 13.00
C GLY A 2 16.36 13.41 14.31
N SER A 3 16.61 12.11 14.36
CA SER A 3 16.57 11.33 15.59
C SER A 3 17.44 12.02 16.62
N MET A 4 16.80 12.70 17.58
CA MET A 4 17.56 13.27 18.69
C MET A 4 17.95 12.13 19.61
N MET A 5 19.22 12.10 20.00
CA MET A 5 19.68 11.28 21.11
C MET A 5 18.73 11.53 22.29
N PRO A 6 18.27 10.49 22.99
CA PRO A 6 17.47 10.69 24.19
C PRO A 6 18.25 11.55 25.18
N GLU A 7 17.66 12.66 25.64
CA GLU A 7 18.24 13.51 26.67
C GLU A 7 18.04 12.82 28.01
N GLY A 8 19.13 12.40 28.66
CA GLY A 8 19.10 11.84 30.00
C GLY A 8 19.53 10.37 30.12
N ASN A 9 19.38 9.82 31.32
CA ASN A 9 19.74 8.43 31.61
C ASN A 9 18.57 7.50 31.30
N THR A 10 18.63 6.82 30.14
CA THR A 10 17.62 5.86 29.67
C THR A 10 17.73 4.48 30.29
N LYS A 11 18.70 4.29 31.22
CA LYS A 11 18.98 2.99 31.84
C LYS A 11 17.75 2.44 32.58
N GLY A 12 17.25 1.32 32.11
CA GLY A 12 16.10 0.63 32.70
C GLY A 12 14.75 1.10 32.17
N GLU A 13 14.70 2.13 31.33
CA GLU A 13 13.49 2.51 30.60
C GLU A 13 13.16 1.47 29.53
N LYS A 14 11.90 1.44 29.08
CA LYS A 14 11.46 0.56 28.00
C LYS A 14 11.52 1.27 26.66
N ILE A 15 11.93 0.53 25.64
CA ILE A 15 11.83 0.91 24.24
C ILE A 15 11.04 -0.15 23.45
N ILE A 16 10.17 0.28 22.57
CA ILE A 16 9.49 -0.59 21.64
C ILE A 16 10.31 -0.72 20.36
N LEU A 17 10.61 -1.94 19.95
CA LEU A 17 11.28 -2.21 18.68
C LEU A 17 10.30 -2.79 17.67
N ALA A 18 10.14 -2.14 16.51
CA ALA A 18 9.50 -2.73 15.34
C ALA A 18 10.35 -3.93 14.88
N TYR A 19 9.87 -5.14 15.14
CA TYR A 19 10.64 -6.36 15.04
C TYR A 19 10.09 -7.29 13.96
N SER A 20 10.89 -7.52 12.91
CA SER A 20 10.56 -8.47 11.85
C SER A 20 11.14 -9.88 12.07
N GLY A 21 12.06 -10.05 13.03
CA GLY A 21 12.81 -11.28 13.19
C GLY A 21 13.97 -11.46 12.22
N GLY A 22 14.17 -10.50 11.30
CA GLY A 22 15.33 -10.47 10.41
C GLY A 22 16.63 -10.09 11.14
N LEU A 23 17.76 -10.20 10.45
CA LEU A 23 19.09 -9.94 11.02
C LEU A 23 19.20 -8.54 11.60
N ASP A 24 18.85 -7.50 10.83
CA ASP A 24 18.99 -6.10 11.23
C ASP A 24 18.23 -5.83 12.55
N THR A 25 16.95 -6.22 12.61
CA THR A 25 16.13 -6.00 13.80
C THR A 25 16.57 -6.85 14.99
N THR A 26 17.19 -7.99 14.73
CA THR A 26 17.80 -8.86 15.76
C THR A 26 19.05 -8.23 16.34
N ALA A 27 19.94 -7.69 15.51
CA ALA A 27 21.16 -6.99 15.93
C ALA A 27 20.85 -5.70 16.73
N ILE A 28 19.74 -5.03 16.41
CA ILE A 28 19.30 -3.83 17.12
C ILE A 28 18.99 -4.11 18.61
N ILE A 29 18.54 -5.30 18.98
CA ILE A 29 18.18 -5.61 20.37
C ILE A 29 19.40 -5.46 21.33
N PRO A 30 20.51 -6.19 21.16
CA PRO A 30 21.68 -6.03 22.01
C PRO A 30 22.30 -4.62 21.87
N TRP A 31 22.27 -4.03 20.69
CA TRP A 31 22.79 -2.69 20.44
C TRP A 31 22.06 -1.61 21.27
N LEU A 32 20.73 -1.66 21.36
CA LEU A 32 19.94 -0.75 22.20
C LEU A 32 20.27 -0.90 23.69
N LYS A 33 20.50 -2.15 24.14
CA LYS A 33 20.85 -2.44 25.53
C LYS A 33 22.24 -1.90 25.88
N GLU A 34 23.21 -2.05 25.00
CA GLU A 34 24.60 -1.66 25.24
C GLU A 34 24.79 -0.15 25.18
N ASN A 35 24.23 0.50 24.18
CA ASN A 35 24.45 1.93 23.97
C ASN A 35 23.56 2.82 24.85
N PHE A 36 22.37 2.35 25.24
CA PHE A 36 21.37 3.17 25.94
C PHE A 36 20.85 2.54 27.24
N GLY A 37 21.11 1.27 27.49
CA GLY A 37 20.63 0.58 28.68
C GLY A 37 19.12 0.29 28.70
N TYR A 38 18.46 0.36 27.55
CA TYR A 38 17.03 0.11 27.42
C TYR A 38 16.67 -1.35 27.73
N LYS A 39 15.46 -1.54 28.24
CA LYS A 39 14.72 -2.80 28.22
C LYS A 39 13.95 -2.88 26.92
N VAL A 40 14.32 -3.80 26.04
CA VAL A 40 13.73 -3.89 24.69
C VAL A 40 12.50 -4.75 24.69
N VAL A 41 11.37 -4.17 24.27
CA VAL A 41 10.11 -4.86 24.00
C VAL A 41 9.93 -4.95 22.48
N CYS A 42 10.00 -6.14 21.94
CA CYS A 42 9.81 -6.40 20.52
C CYS A 42 8.33 -6.46 20.16
N VAL A 43 7.98 -5.91 19.01
CA VAL A 43 6.61 -5.95 18.46
C VAL A 43 6.68 -6.34 17.00
N CYS A 44 6.15 -7.52 16.69
CA CYS A 44 5.88 -7.97 15.33
C CYS A 44 4.41 -7.75 15.03
N VAL A 45 4.12 -7.05 13.93
CA VAL A 45 2.74 -6.79 13.49
C VAL A 45 2.47 -7.58 12.22
N ASP A 46 1.54 -8.52 12.31
CA ASP A 46 1.12 -9.35 11.19
C ASP A 46 0.07 -8.64 10.35
N VAL A 47 0.47 -8.23 9.16
CA VAL A 47 -0.36 -7.63 8.10
C VAL A 47 -0.54 -8.57 6.90
N GLY A 48 -0.28 -9.87 7.08
CA GLY A 48 -0.36 -10.90 6.03
C GLY A 48 0.93 -11.08 5.23
N GLN A 49 2.10 -10.94 5.86
CA GLN A 49 3.40 -11.16 5.23
C GLN A 49 3.73 -12.63 4.98
N GLU A 50 2.93 -13.58 5.49
CA GLU A 50 3.10 -15.04 5.37
C GLU A 50 4.49 -15.54 5.88
N GLU A 51 5.13 -14.78 6.75
CA GLU A 51 6.36 -15.21 7.43
C GLU A 51 6.02 -16.23 8.52
N GLU A 52 6.94 -17.16 8.77
CA GLU A 52 6.80 -18.10 9.87
C GLU A 52 7.04 -17.39 11.20
N LEU A 53 5.96 -17.06 11.90
CA LEU A 53 6.00 -16.33 13.16
C LEU A 53 6.34 -17.23 14.36
N SER A 54 6.34 -18.55 14.18
CA SER A 54 6.56 -19.54 15.24
C SER A 54 7.91 -19.40 15.93
N ASP A 55 8.96 -19.06 15.20
CA ASP A 55 10.32 -18.95 15.69
C ASP A 55 10.64 -17.59 16.34
N LEU A 56 9.79 -16.58 16.12
CA LEU A 56 10.04 -15.23 16.63
C LEU A 56 10.18 -15.16 18.17
N PRO A 57 9.39 -15.89 18.98
CA PRO A 57 9.52 -15.86 20.44
C PRO A 57 10.90 -16.33 20.90
N GLU A 58 11.43 -17.40 20.31
CA GLU A 58 12.75 -17.92 20.64
C GLU A 58 13.85 -16.96 20.19
N ARG A 59 13.76 -16.46 18.96
CA ARG A 59 14.70 -15.47 18.42
C ARG A 59 14.78 -14.22 19.28
N ALA A 60 13.64 -13.61 19.60
CA ALA A 60 13.59 -12.42 20.44
C ALA A 60 14.20 -12.66 21.84
N LYS A 61 13.90 -13.82 22.43
CA LYS A 61 14.44 -14.22 23.74
C LYS A 61 15.95 -14.42 23.69
N LEU A 62 16.47 -15.15 22.72
CA LEU A 62 17.90 -15.38 22.53
C LEU A 62 18.66 -14.09 22.28
N SER A 63 18.05 -13.11 21.60
CA SER A 63 18.62 -11.79 21.35
C SER A 63 18.55 -10.87 22.58
N GLY A 64 17.88 -11.31 23.65
CA GLY A 64 17.81 -10.58 24.92
C GLY A 64 16.69 -9.55 25.00
N ALA A 65 15.64 -9.69 24.22
CA ALA A 65 14.40 -8.93 24.39
C ALA A 65 13.74 -9.29 25.74
N GLU A 66 13.16 -8.28 26.41
CA GLU A 66 12.41 -8.49 27.63
C GLU A 66 11.05 -9.13 27.37
N LYS A 67 10.45 -8.78 26.23
CA LYS A 67 9.12 -9.23 25.82
C LYS A 67 8.96 -9.17 24.32
N LEU A 68 8.10 -10.04 23.76
CA LEU A 68 7.65 -10.00 22.39
C LEU A 68 6.11 -9.93 22.36
N TYR A 69 5.59 -9.02 21.53
CA TYR A 69 4.21 -9.00 21.08
C TYR A 69 4.14 -9.45 19.62
N ILE A 70 3.20 -10.32 19.31
CA ILE A 70 2.80 -10.65 17.93
C ILE A 70 1.35 -10.21 17.80
N GLU A 71 1.12 -9.20 16.97
CA GLU A 71 -0.18 -8.54 16.82
C GLU A 71 -0.75 -8.86 15.45
N HIS A 72 -1.82 -9.67 15.42
CA HIS A 72 -2.52 -10.03 14.18
C HIS A 72 -3.56 -8.97 13.84
N ILE A 73 -3.28 -8.11 12.86
CA ILE A 73 -4.16 -6.99 12.48
C ILE A 73 -4.63 -7.06 11.02
N GLN A 74 -4.64 -8.24 10.41
CA GLN A 74 -4.96 -8.41 8.98
C GLN A 74 -6.35 -7.87 8.62
N ASP A 75 -7.38 -8.12 9.44
CA ASP A 75 -8.73 -7.60 9.22
C ASP A 75 -8.77 -6.07 9.38
N GLU A 76 -8.17 -5.53 10.46
CA GLU A 76 -8.03 -4.07 10.66
C GLU A 76 -7.27 -3.42 9.50
N PHE A 77 -6.20 -4.06 9.02
CA PHE A 77 -5.43 -3.57 7.87
C PHE A 77 -6.31 -3.49 6.61
N CYS A 78 -7.13 -4.50 6.35
CA CYS A 78 -8.05 -4.50 5.22
C CYS A 78 -9.11 -3.42 5.35
N GLU A 79 -9.75 -3.30 6.50
CA GLU A 79 -10.91 -2.42 6.69
C GLU A 79 -10.53 -0.94 6.86
N GLU A 80 -9.46 -0.65 7.63
CA GLU A 80 -9.08 0.71 7.96
C GLU A 80 -8.08 1.34 6.99
N TYR A 81 -7.29 0.54 6.24
CA TYR A 81 -6.22 1.03 5.37
C TYR A 81 -6.42 0.67 3.90
N VAL A 82 -6.75 -0.57 3.60
CA VAL A 82 -6.91 -1.02 2.21
C VAL A 82 -8.23 -0.53 1.62
N LEU A 83 -9.35 -0.71 2.31
CA LEU A 83 -10.67 -0.30 1.81
C LEU A 83 -10.75 1.20 1.45
N PRO A 84 -10.26 2.15 2.28
CA PRO A 84 -10.22 3.55 1.89
C PRO A 84 -9.43 3.82 0.61
N CYS A 85 -8.33 3.07 0.37
CA CYS A 85 -7.54 3.18 -0.85
C CYS A 85 -8.28 2.61 -2.07
N ILE A 86 -9.02 1.51 -1.91
CA ILE A 86 -9.91 0.97 -2.97
C ILE A 86 -10.97 2.03 -3.34
N GLN A 87 -11.70 2.55 -2.36
CA GLN A 87 -12.74 3.55 -2.57
C GLN A 87 -12.22 4.84 -3.20
N ALA A 88 -10.99 5.23 -2.85
CA ALA A 88 -10.31 6.37 -3.45
C ALA A 88 -9.73 6.06 -4.84
N ASN A 89 -9.73 4.81 -5.32
CA ASN A 89 -8.96 4.35 -6.48
C ASN A 89 -7.48 4.71 -6.39
N ALA A 90 -6.90 4.69 -5.19
CA ALA A 90 -5.57 5.23 -4.91
C ALA A 90 -4.47 4.46 -5.63
N CYS A 91 -3.70 5.19 -6.44
CA CYS A 91 -2.63 4.64 -7.25
C CYS A 91 -1.52 5.69 -7.44
N TYR A 92 -0.36 5.51 -6.80
CA TYR A 92 0.75 6.45 -6.92
C TYR A 92 1.42 6.33 -8.29
N GLU A 93 1.65 7.48 -8.94
CA GLU A 93 2.24 7.58 -10.29
C GLU A 93 1.54 6.68 -11.33
N ASN A 94 0.23 6.45 -11.17
CA ASN A 94 -0.61 5.62 -12.02
C ASN A 94 -0.21 4.14 -12.12
N LYS A 95 0.62 3.63 -11.20
CA LYS A 95 1.14 2.27 -11.23
C LYS A 95 1.17 1.59 -9.86
N TYR A 96 1.64 2.27 -8.82
CA TYR A 96 1.89 1.67 -7.52
C TYR A 96 0.65 1.73 -6.62
N LEU A 97 0.14 0.56 -6.22
CA LEU A 97 -1.08 0.42 -5.39
C LEU A 97 -0.82 0.51 -3.88
N LEU A 98 0.24 1.20 -3.47
CA LEU A 98 0.49 1.69 -2.11
C LEU A 98 0.62 0.64 -0.99
N GLY A 99 0.89 -0.63 -1.28
CA GLY A 99 0.85 -1.70 -0.27
C GLY A 99 1.74 -1.45 0.94
N THR A 100 3.02 -1.13 0.73
CA THR A 100 3.93 -0.76 1.84
C THR A 100 3.50 0.54 2.52
N SER A 101 3.01 1.52 1.73
CA SER A 101 2.58 2.82 2.24
C SER A 101 1.37 2.75 3.17
N MET A 102 0.48 1.76 2.96
CA MET A 102 -0.66 1.47 3.83
C MET A 102 -0.26 0.68 5.08
N ALA A 103 0.69 -0.25 4.94
CA ALA A 103 1.10 -1.12 6.05
C ALA A 103 1.86 -0.36 7.14
N ARG A 104 2.74 0.58 6.78
CA ARG A 104 3.58 1.29 7.77
C ARG A 104 2.78 2.12 8.77
N PRO A 105 1.75 2.92 8.41
CA PRO A 105 0.92 3.60 9.39
C PRO A 105 0.10 2.63 10.26
N ALA A 106 -0.36 1.49 9.74
CA ALA A 106 -1.03 0.47 10.55
C ALA A 106 -0.08 -0.10 11.62
N ILE A 107 1.14 -0.45 11.23
CA ILE A 107 2.19 -0.90 12.14
C ILE A 107 2.53 0.19 13.16
N ALA A 108 2.74 1.44 12.72
CA ALA A 108 3.08 2.56 13.61
C ALA A 108 2.01 2.80 14.68
N LYS A 109 0.73 2.71 14.32
CA LYS A 109 -0.40 2.79 15.28
C LYS A 109 -0.25 1.72 16.37
N ARG A 110 -0.01 0.48 15.99
CA ARG A 110 0.13 -0.64 16.94
C ARG A 110 1.37 -0.50 17.82
N LEU A 111 2.50 -0.03 17.27
CA LEU A 111 3.70 0.25 18.06
C LEU A 111 3.43 1.31 19.14
N VAL A 112 2.71 2.39 18.80
CA VAL A 112 2.33 3.45 19.75
C VAL A 112 1.38 2.94 20.83
N GLU A 113 0.39 2.13 20.48
CA GLU A 113 -0.54 1.52 21.44
C GLU A 113 0.19 0.65 22.47
N ILE A 114 1.15 -0.16 22.01
CA ILE A 114 1.97 -1.01 22.88
C ILE A 114 2.95 -0.16 23.69
N ALA A 115 3.52 0.91 23.12
CA ALA A 115 4.39 1.84 23.86
C ALA A 115 3.65 2.45 25.05
N LYS A 116 2.43 2.93 24.82
CA LYS A 116 1.57 3.46 25.90
C LYS A 116 1.22 2.39 26.94
N LYS A 117 0.89 1.17 26.51
CA LYS A 117 0.58 0.04 27.40
C LYS A 117 1.76 -0.38 28.28
N GLU A 118 2.97 -0.38 27.73
CA GLU A 118 4.20 -0.77 28.43
C GLU A 118 4.85 0.39 29.19
N GLY A 119 4.37 1.62 29.03
CA GLY A 119 5.00 2.82 29.59
C GLY A 119 6.40 3.05 29.01
N ALA A 120 6.57 2.76 27.72
CA ALA A 120 7.83 2.97 27.02
C ALA A 120 8.05 4.45 26.70
N SER A 121 9.31 4.91 26.77
CA SER A 121 9.70 6.29 26.47
C SER A 121 10.11 6.49 25.01
N ALA A 122 10.35 5.39 24.29
CA ALA A 122 10.86 5.44 22.91
C ALA A 122 10.33 4.30 22.04
N ILE A 123 10.40 4.53 20.71
CA ILE A 123 10.19 3.52 19.67
C ILE A 123 11.42 3.48 18.77
N CYS A 124 11.86 2.26 18.40
CA CYS A 124 12.96 2.04 17.48
C CYS A 124 12.45 1.31 16.23
N HIS A 125 12.97 1.67 15.07
CA HIS A 125 12.73 0.95 13.81
C HIS A 125 14.03 0.72 13.04
N GLY A 126 14.10 -0.38 12.29
CA GLY A 126 15.25 -0.77 11.46
C GLY A 126 15.21 -0.25 10.02
N ALA A 127 14.34 0.71 9.70
CA ALA A 127 14.28 1.25 8.35
C ALA A 127 15.54 2.02 7.97
N THR A 128 16.06 1.76 6.76
CA THR A 128 17.29 2.40 6.25
C THR A 128 17.07 3.87 5.90
N GLY A 129 18.14 4.67 5.90
CA GLY A 129 18.10 6.10 5.56
C GLY A 129 17.78 6.39 4.08
N LYS A 130 17.81 5.38 3.20
CA LYS A 130 17.53 5.51 1.76
C LYS A 130 16.08 5.24 1.38
N GLY A 131 15.32 4.54 2.25
CA GLY A 131 13.93 4.15 2.00
C GLY A 131 12.90 5.16 2.48
N ASN A 132 11.67 5.06 1.95
CA ASN A 132 10.53 5.86 2.39
C ASN A 132 9.99 5.42 3.76
N ASP A 133 10.27 4.19 4.19
CA ASP A 133 9.67 3.58 5.38
C ASP A 133 10.01 4.31 6.67
N GLN A 134 11.23 4.85 6.78
CA GLN A 134 11.61 5.70 7.90
C GLN A 134 10.66 6.90 8.06
N ILE A 135 10.29 7.54 6.92
CA ILE A 135 9.36 8.68 6.93
C ILE A 135 7.98 8.23 7.39
N ARG A 136 7.49 7.12 6.85
CA ARG A 136 6.16 6.56 7.14
C ARG A 136 6.02 6.18 8.61
N PHE A 137 7.01 5.50 9.19
CA PHE A 137 7.02 5.17 10.61
C PHE A 137 7.04 6.42 11.48
N GLU A 138 7.99 7.33 11.22
CA GLU A 138 8.19 8.49 12.09
C GLU A 138 7.03 9.48 12.03
N LEU A 139 6.49 9.76 10.84
CA LEU A 139 5.32 10.63 10.73
C LEU A 139 4.10 10.02 11.42
N GLY A 140 3.91 8.70 11.30
CA GLY A 140 2.84 7.98 11.99
C GLY A 140 2.99 8.04 13.51
N ILE A 141 4.18 7.74 14.03
CA ILE A 141 4.46 7.80 15.47
C ILE A 141 4.30 9.23 16.01
N LYS A 142 4.86 10.24 15.33
CA LYS A 142 4.76 11.64 15.75
C LYS A 142 3.34 12.17 15.76
N ALA A 143 2.50 11.73 14.81
CA ALA A 143 1.09 12.12 14.77
C ALA A 143 0.28 11.54 15.93
N LEU A 144 0.63 10.33 16.41
CA LEU A 144 -0.13 9.59 17.42
C LEU A 144 0.44 9.74 18.85
N ALA A 145 1.74 10.01 18.97
CA ALA A 145 2.46 10.12 20.23
C ALA A 145 3.70 11.01 20.08
N PRO A 146 3.52 12.34 19.98
CA PRO A 146 4.62 13.29 19.77
C PRO A 146 5.63 13.31 20.94
N GLU A 147 5.25 12.80 22.09
CA GLU A 147 6.08 12.68 23.29
C GLU A 147 7.11 11.55 23.22
N LEU A 148 6.93 10.55 22.38
CA LEU A 148 7.83 9.41 22.27
C LEU A 148 9.09 9.76 21.47
N HIS A 149 10.25 9.38 21.99
CA HIS A 149 11.49 9.44 21.24
C HIS A 149 11.53 8.39 20.14
N ILE A 150 12.14 8.72 19.00
CA ILE A 150 12.28 7.77 17.88
C ILE A 150 13.77 7.53 17.65
N LEU A 151 14.17 6.26 17.72
CA LEU A 151 15.54 5.83 17.40
C LEU A 151 15.53 5.11 16.04
N ALA A 152 16.44 5.54 15.17
CA ALA A 152 16.63 4.95 13.85
C ALA A 152 18.14 4.66 13.67
N PRO A 153 18.63 3.47 14.05
CA PRO A 153 20.06 3.14 14.09
C PRO A 153 20.78 3.45 12.77
N TRP A 154 20.20 3.13 11.64
CA TRP A 154 20.78 3.40 10.31
C TRP A 154 21.12 4.89 10.03
N ARG A 155 20.60 5.81 10.82
CA ARG A 155 20.95 7.25 10.76
C ARG A 155 21.84 7.71 11.90
N MET A 156 22.18 6.81 12.81
CA MET A 156 23.04 7.07 13.97
C MET A 156 24.45 6.54 13.68
N THR A 157 25.06 7.00 12.59
CA THR A 157 26.31 6.45 12.02
C THR A 157 27.53 6.50 12.94
N GLU A 158 27.49 7.31 13.97
CA GLU A 158 28.55 7.36 15.00
C GLU A 158 28.47 6.17 15.98
N LEU A 159 27.27 5.58 16.15
CA LEU A 159 27.01 4.46 17.07
C LEU A 159 26.68 3.16 16.31
N TRP A 160 25.99 3.26 15.18
CA TRP A 160 25.68 2.14 14.31
C TRP A 160 26.75 2.04 13.23
N THR A 161 27.80 1.28 13.52
CA THR A 161 29.00 1.20 12.68
C THR A 161 28.99 0.05 11.67
N PHE A 162 27.94 -0.76 11.65
CA PHE A 162 27.81 -1.88 10.71
C PHE A 162 27.65 -1.36 9.29
N GLN A 163 28.51 -1.85 8.37
CA GLN A 163 28.51 -1.44 6.97
C GLN A 163 27.96 -2.55 6.07
N SER A 164 27.91 -3.77 6.57
CA SER A 164 27.51 -4.95 5.84
C SER A 164 26.70 -5.91 6.72
N ARG A 165 26.01 -6.84 6.05
CA ARG A 165 25.32 -7.94 6.70
C ARG A 165 26.26 -8.86 7.47
N GLU A 166 27.49 -9.02 6.98
CA GLU A 166 28.54 -9.80 7.62
C GLU A 166 28.94 -9.18 8.97
N ASP A 167 29.00 -7.86 9.05
CA ASP A 167 29.27 -7.14 10.30
C ASP A 167 28.18 -7.41 11.33
N GLU A 168 26.90 -7.35 10.91
CA GLU A 168 25.78 -7.65 11.78
C GLU A 168 25.76 -9.11 12.25
N MET A 169 26.06 -10.06 11.35
CA MET A 169 26.17 -11.48 11.71
C MET A 169 27.31 -11.71 12.71
N ALA A 170 28.47 -11.09 12.48
CA ALA A 170 29.62 -11.17 13.38
C ALA A 170 29.28 -10.61 14.77
N TYR A 171 28.60 -9.47 14.81
CA TYR A 171 28.13 -8.84 16.05
C TYR A 171 27.12 -9.74 16.78
N CYS A 172 26.11 -10.27 16.08
CA CYS A 172 25.15 -11.20 16.68
C CYS A 172 25.86 -12.43 17.29
N LYS A 173 26.84 -13.01 16.58
CA LYS A 173 27.61 -14.13 17.06
C LYS A 173 28.47 -13.79 18.30
N GLU A 174 29.08 -12.60 18.32
CA GLU A 174 29.81 -12.09 19.49
C GLU A 174 28.90 -11.99 20.72
N LYS A 175 27.62 -11.62 20.52
CA LYS A 175 26.63 -11.55 21.59
C LYS A 175 25.99 -12.91 21.95
N GLY A 176 26.48 -14.00 21.37
CA GLY A 176 25.96 -15.33 21.63
C GLY A 176 24.63 -15.63 20.95
N ILE A 177 24.25 -14.81 19.96
CA ILE A 177 23.05 -14.99 19.16
C ILE A 177 23.44 -15.81 17.94
N ASP A 178 23.39 -17.14 18.07
CA ASP A 178 23.70 -18.09 16.99
C ASP A 178 22.40 -18.50 16.29
N LEU A 179 21.89 -17.59 15.47
CA LEU A 179 20.69 -17.82 14.66
C LEU A 179 21.10 -18.06 13.20
N ALA A 180 20.53 -19.09 12.61
CA ALA A 180 20.64 -19.32 11.17
C ALA A 180 19.82 -18.25 10.42
N PHE A 181 20.45 -17.14 10.10
CA PHE A 181 19.90 -16.21 9.12
C PHE A 181 20.19 -16.78 7.74
N GLY A 182 19.14 -17.05 6.94
CA GLY A 182 19.31 -17.58 5.59
C GLY A 182 20.33 -16.78 4.80
N SER A 183 21.16 -17.46 4.01
CA SER A 183 22.10 -16.82 3.09
C SER A 183 21.30 -16.08 2.02
N HIS A 184 21.26 -14.77 2.09
CA HIS A 184 20.65 -13.91 1.09
C HIS A 184 21.66 -13.31 0.10
N GLU A 185 22.81 -13.94 -0.07
CA GLU A 185 23.67 -13.64 -1.21
C GLU A 185 22.84 -13.87 -2.48
N ASN A 186 22.67 -12.84 -3.27
CA ASN A 186 21.82 -12.82 -4.47
C ASN A 186 20.30 -12.93 -4.24
N SER A 187 19.74 -12.33 -3.19
CA SER A 187 18.30 -12.25 -3.02
C SER A 187 17.77 -10.81 -3.17
N TYR A 188 16.59 -10.67 -3.77
CA TYR A 188 15.90 -9.38 -3.80
C TYR A 188 15.52 -8.93 -2.39
N SER A 189 15.57 -7.62 -2.16
CA SER A 189 14.91 -7.01 -1.01
C SER A 189 13.40 -7.06 -1.24
N ARG A 190 12.67 -7.67 -0.32
CA ARG A 190 11.23 -7.87 -0.43
C ARG A 190 10.49 -7.29 0.77
N ASP A 191 9.34 -6.67 0.49
CA ASP A 191 8.36 -6.31 1.51
C ASP A 191 7.01 -6.91 1.10
N ARG A 192 6.45 -7.73 1.96
CA ARG A 192 5.20 -8.46 1.72
C ARG A 192 4.16 -8.13 2.77
N ASN A 193 2.92 -7.98 2.32
CA ASN A 193 1.73 -7.99 3.15
C ASN A 193 0.57 -8.61 2.37
N LEU A 194 -0.61 -8.67 2.97
CA LEU A 194 -1.80 -9.25 2.34
C LEU A 194 -2.14 -8.64 0.96
N TRP A 195 -1.84 -7.35 0.77
CA TRP A 195 -2.17 -6.61 -0.44
C TRP A 195 -1.18 -6.81 -1.58
N HIS A 196 0.13 -6.90 -1.29
CA HIS A 196 1.17 -6.94 -2.30
C HIS A 196 2.50 -7.58 -1.86
N ILE A 197 3.38 -7.78 -2.83
CA ILE A 197 4.83 -7.94 -2.62
C ILE A 197 5.57 -6.89 -3.44
N SER A 198 6.58 -6.24 -2.85
CA SER A 198 7.57 -5.45 -3.56
C SER A 198 8.89 -6.20 -3.70
N HIS A 199 9.58 -5.97 -4.81
CA HIS A 199 10.91 -6.51 -5.10
C HIS A 199 11.83 -5.38 -5.51
N GLU A 200 13.00 -5.28 -4.87
CA GLU A 200 14.05 -4.30 -5.14
C GLU A 200 15.43 -4.98 -5.11
N GLY A 201 16.44 -4.32 -5.69
CA GLY A 201 17.82 -4.78 -5.68
C GLY A 201 18.20 -5.66 -6.86
N LEU A 202 19.42 -6.20 -6.82
CA LEU A 202 20.02 -7.01 -7.90
C LEU A 202 19.94 -6.28 -9.26
N GLU A 203 19.54 -6.98 -10.33
CA GLU A 203 19.42 -6.41 -11.67
C GLU A 203 18.40 -5.27 -11.77
N LEU A 204 17.50 -5.12 -10.80
CA LEU A 204 16.54 -4.00 -10.79
C LEU A 204 17.23 -2.65 -10.48
N GLU A 205 18.44 -2.64 -9.95
CA GLU A 205 19.21 -1.41 -9.72
C GLU A 205 19.68 -0.77 -11.05
N ASP A 206 19.70 -1.55 -12.13
CA ASP A 206 19.98 -1.05 -13.47
C ASP A 206 18.68 -0.99 -14.30
N PRO A 207 18.17 0.20 -14.62
CA PRO A 207 16.93 0.36 -15.41
C PRO A 207 17.05 -0.16 -16.85
N GLU A 208 18.24 -0.40 -17.38
CA GLU A 208 18.46 -0.97 -18.71
C GLU A 208 18.37 -2.50 -18.73
N THR A 209 18.42 -3.14 -17.54
CA THR A 209 18.40 -4.61 -17.42
C THR A 209 16.96 -5.11 -17.28
N GLU A 210 16.62 -6.16 -18.06
CA GLU A 210 15.34 -6.86 -17.97
C GLU A 210 15.24 -7.63 -16.63
N PRO A 211 14.12 -7.52 -15.87
CA PRO A 211 13.94 -8.32 -14.65
C PRO A 211 13.87 -9.80 -14.94
N ASN A 212 14.50 -10.60 -14.10
CA ASN A 212 14.35 -12.04 -14.15
C ASN A 212 13.04 -12.49 -13.48
N TYR A 213 11.92 -12.29 -14.16
CA TYR A 213 10.58 -12.60 -13.65
C TYR A 213 10.42 -14.04 -13.16
N GLU A 214 11.19 -15.01 -13.67
CA GLU A 214 11.09 -16.41 -13.23
C GLU A 214 11.56 -16.62 -11.79
N HIS A 215 12.57 -15.85 -11.35
CA HIS A 215 13.10 -15.88 -9.99
C HIS A 215 12.51 -14.81 -9.09
N LEU A 216 11.97 -13.76 -9.70
CA LEU A 216 11.46 -12.60 -8.97
C LEU A 216 10.05 -12.85 -8.43
N LEU A 217 9.13 -13.34 -9.29
CA LEU A 217 7.71 -13.44 -8.96
C LEU A 217 7.42 -14.51 -7.90
N MET A 218 6.55 -14.17 -6.95
CA MET A 218 6.12 -15.03 -5.85
C MET A 218 4.60 -15.22 -5.78
N LEU A 219 3.82 -14.19 -6.14
CA LEU A 219 2.36 -14.26 -6.15
C LEU A 219 1.81 -14.54 -7.55
N SER A 220 2.51 -14.07 -8.57
CA SER A 220 2.05 -14.09 -9.95
C SER A 220 2.91 -14.99 -10.83
N VAL A 221 2.36 -15.39 -11.95
CA VAL A 221 3.12 -15.95 -13.08
C VAL A 221 3.21 -14.91 -14.20
N THR A 222 4.19 -15.03 -15.09
CA THR A 222 4.22 -14.17 -16.28
C THR A 222 3.01 -14.44 -17.17
N PRO A 223 2.51 -13.46 -17.95
CA PRO A 223 1.40 -13.66 -18.88
C PRO A 223 1.59 -14.84 -19.83
N GLN A 224 2.85 -15.13 -20.23
CA GLN A 224 3.19 -16.26 -21.09
C GLN A 224 2.93 -17.61 -20.43
N LYS A 225 3.10 -17.70 -19.09
CA LYS A 225 2.88 -18.92 -18.31
C LYS A 225 1.42 -19.05 -17.79
N ALA A 226 0.63 -17.99 -17.92
CA ALA A 226 -0.78 -18.02 -17.51
C ALA A 226 -1.60 -18.94 -18.41
N PRO A 227 -2.72 -19.51 -17.88
CA PRO A 227 -3.59 -20.43 -18.64
C PRO A 227 -4.12 -19.83 -19.94
N ASP A 228 -4.34 -20.69 -20.94
CA ASP A 228 -5.00 -20.35 -22.22
C ASP A 228 -6.54 -20.31 -22.11
N GLN A 229 -7.09 -20.37 -20.92
CA GLN A 229 -8.51 -20.26 -20.64
C GLN A 229 -8.80 -19.01 -19.80
N GLU A 230 -9.86 -18.28 -20.20
CA GLU A 230 -10.35 -17.16 -19.41
C GLU A 230 -10.88 -17.62 -18.05
N THR A 231 -10.58 -16.88 -17.00
CA THR A 231 -11.14 -17.09 -15.66
C THR A 231 -12.23 -16.05 -15.43
N PRO A 232 -13.52 -16.40 -15.53
CA PRO A 232 -14.61 -15.46 -15.26
C PRO A 232 -14.74 -15.25 -13.75
N LEU A 233 -15.06 -14.01 -13.35
CA LEU A 233 -15.40 -13.66 -11.98
C LEU A 233 -16.42 -12.52 -11.92
N SER A 234 -17.15 -12.45 -10.81
CA SER A 234 -18.03 -11.32 -10.50
C SER A 234 -17.81 -10.85 -9.07
N ILE A 235 -17.87 -9.53 -8.85
CA ILE A 235 -17.77 -8.91 -7.53
C ILE A 235 -19.04 -8.11 -7.28
N THR A 236 -19.68 -8.38 -6.14
CA THR A 236 -20.84 -7.60 -5.65
C THR A 236 -20.36 -6.52 -4.70
N TRP A 237 -20.91 -5.32 -4.89
CA TRP A 237 -20.54 -4.11 -4.15
C TRP A 237 -21.72 -3.52 -3.42
N GLU A 238 -21.49 -3.04 -2.18
CA GLU A 238 -22.43 -2.26 -1.39
C GLU A 238 -21.74 -1.00 -0.87
N LYS A 239 -22.17 0.19 -1.33
CA LYS A 239 -21.58 1.49 -0.95
C LYS A 239 -20.05 1.55 -1.08
N GLY A 240 -19.53 1.07 -2.21
CA GLY A 240 -18.10 1.02 -2.49
C GLY A 240 -17.31 -0.03 -1.69
N VAL A 241 -18.00 -0.94 -1.00
CA VAL A 241 -17.42 -2.07 -0.28
C VAL A 241 -17.66 -3.34 -1.08
N PRO A 242 -16.64 -4.12 -1.43
CA PRO A 242 -16.83 -5.42 -2.07
C PRO A 242 -17.30 -6.43 -1.02
N VAL A 243 -18.46 -7.05 -1.21
CA VAL A 243 -19.13 -7.90 -0.21
C VAL A 243 -19.29 -9.36 -0.63
N ALA A 244 -19.16 -9.67 -1.92
CA ALA A 244 -19.23 -11.04 -2.41
C ALA A 244 -18.39 -11.24 -3.67
N LEU A 245 -17.78 -12.41 -3.79
CA LEU A 245 -17.06 -12.88 -4.98
C LEU A 245 -17.81 -14.10 -5.55
N ASN A 246 -18.16 -14.05 -6.85
CA ASN A 246 -18.93 -15.11 -7.53
C ASN A 246 -20.19 -15.52 -6.76
N GLY A 247 -20.90 -14.54 -6.19
CA GLY A 247 -22.12 -14.74 -5.41
C GLY A 247 -21.90 -15.25 -3.96
N LYS A 248 -20.68 -15.59 -3.56
CA LYS A 248 -20.35 -16.01 -2.21
C LYS A 248 -19.93 -14.80 -1.36
N LYS A 249 -20.68 -14.52 -0.30
CA LYS A 249 -20.31 -13.49 0.69
C LYS A 249 -19.03 -13.88 1.42
N MET A 250 -18.14 -12.92 1.60
CA MET A 250 -16.87 -13.09 2.33
C MET A 250 -16.35 -11.76 2.85
N SER A 251 -15.44 -11.80 3.81
CA SER A 251 -14.73 -10.62 4.30
C SER A 251 -13.82 -10.04 3.21
N LEU A 252 -13.41 -8.77 3.38
CA LEU A 252 -12.45 -8.15 2.45
C LEU A 252 -11.10 -8.87 2.46
N LYS A 253 -10.66 -9.35 3.62
CA LYS A 253 -9.45 -10.17 3.76
C LYS A 253 -9.54 -11.44 2.91
N GLU A 254 -10.58 -12.26 3.12
CA GLU A 254 -10.78 -13.50 2.34
C GLU A 254 -10.88 -13.23 0.84
N MET A 255 -11.51 -12.10 0.47
CA MET A 255 -11.62 -11.70 -0.94
C MET A 255 -10.27 -11.34 -1.55
N ILE A 256 -9.42 -10.61 -0.82
CA ILE A 256 -8.07 -10.27 -1.29
C ILE A 256 -7.23 -11.54 -1.45
N GLU A 257 -7.27 -12.45 -0.49
CA GLU A 257 -6.56 -13.74 -0.56
C GLU A 257 -6.98 -14.55 -1.80
N GLU A 258 -8.28 -14.69 -2.02
CA GLU A 258 -8.80 -15.42 -3.20
C GLU A 258 -8.46 -14.71 -4.51
N LEU A 259 -8.59 -13.38 -4.56
CA LEU A 259 -8.25 -12.60 -5.76
C LEU A 259 -6.74 -12.56 -6.02
N ASN A 260 -5.90 -12.62 -5.00
CA ASN A 260 -4.45 -12.78 -5.17
C ASN A 260 -4.15 -14.13 -5.84
N HIS A 261 -4.81 -15.21 -5.39
CA HIS A 261 -4.65 -16.53 -6.01
C HIS A 261 -5.13 -16.54 -7.47
N LEU A 262 -6.36 -16.08 -7.73
CA LEU A 262 -6.94 -16.06 -9.07
C LEU A 262 -6.16 -15.12 -10.01
N GLY A 263 -5.84 -13.92 -9.55
CA GLY A 263 -5.10 -12.91 -10.31
C GLY A 263 -3.67 -13.35 -10.60
N GLY A 264 -2.96 -13.85 -9.58
CA GLY A 264 -1.60 -14.35 -9.72
C GLY A 264 -1.49 -15.49 -10.73
N LYS A 265 -2.39 -16.46 -10.66
CA LYS A 265 -2.49 -17.55 -11.63
C LYS A 265 -2.68 -17.06 -13.07
N ASN A 266 -3.36 -15.95 -13.26
CA ASN A 266 -3.65 -15.35 -14.58
C ASN A 266 -2.65 -14.26 -14.99
N GLY A 267 -1.57 -14.06 -14.24
CA GLY A 267 -0.52 -13.08 -14.57
C GLY A 267 -0.94 -11.63 -14.35
N ILE A 268 -1.94 -11.37 -13.49
CA ILE A 268 -2.46 -10.04 -13.20
C ILE A 268 -1.58 -9.34 -12.16
N GLY A 269 -1.45 -8.02 -12.27
CA GLY A 269 -0.93 -7.16 -11.21
C GLY A 269 0.59 -7.11 -11.08
N ILE A 270 1.33 -7.44 -12.12
CA ILE A 270 2.78 -7.27 -12.18
C ILE A 270 3.08 -5.86 -12.72
N VAL A 271 3.81 -5.07 -11.96
CA VAL A 271 4.14 -3.69 -12.31
C VAL A 271 5.63 -3.44 -12.10
N ASP A 272 6.33 -3.07 -13.16
CA ASP A 272 7.70 -2.55 -13.13
C ASP A 272 7.64 -1.01 -13.21
N ILE A 273 8.20 -0.33 -12.22
CA ILE A 273 8.15 1.12 -12.12
C ILE A 273 9.48 1.70 -11.65
N VAL A 274 9.88 2.81 -12.27
CA VAL A 274 10.88 3.73 -11.73
C VAL A 274 10.12 4.87 -11.07
N GLU A 275 9.97 4.80 -9.75
CA GLU A 275 9.20 5.74 -8.94
C GLU A 275 10.04 6.88 -8.37
N ASN A 276 9.38 7.99 -8.03
CA ASN A 276 10.00 9.09 -7.29
C ASN A 276 9.79 8.88 -5.79
N ARG A 277 10.86 8.55 -5.05
CA ARG A 277 10.81 8.43 -3.59
C ARG A 277 10.64 9.79 -2.91
N VAL A 278 9.98 9.82 -1.76
CA VAL A 278 9.80 11.02 -0.93
C VAL A 278 11.15 11.64 -0.54
N VAL A 279 12.17 10.82 -0.35
CA VAL A 279 13.55 11.24 -0.06
C VAL A 279 14.26 11.90 -1.26
N GLY A 280 13.61 12.03 -2.42
CA GLY A 280 14.07 12.81 -3.56
C GLY A 280 14.87 12.03 -4.62
N MET A 281 15.06 10.73 -4.48
CA MET A 281 15.71 9.89 -5.48
C MET A 281 14.71 9.07 -6.28
N LYS A 282 15.10 8.66 -7.48
CA LYS A 282 14.39 7.62 -8.25
C LYS A 282 14.82 6.24 -7.78
N SER A 283 13.87 5.31 -7.76
CA SER A 283 14.13 3.92 -7.45
C SER A 283 13.27 3.03 -8.32
N ARG A 284 13.84 1.94 -8.82
CA ARG A 284 13.11 0.91 -9.55
C ARG A 284 12.69 -0.21 -8.62
N GLY A 285 11.46 -0.64 -8.76
CA GLY A 285 10.92 -1.82 -8.09
C GLY A 285 9.92 -2.54 -8.96
N VAL A 286 9.79 -3.84 -8.75
CA VAL A 286 8.71 -4.64 -9.32
C VAL A 286 7.73 -4.98 -8.21
N TYR A 287 6.46 -4.75 -8.47
CA TYR A 287 5.37 -5.00 -7.53
C TYR A 287 4.44 -6.08 -8.06
N GLU A 288 3.99 -6.95 -7.18
CA GLU A 288 2.91 -7.90 -7.46
C GLU A 288 1.71 -7.53 -6.58
N THR A 289 0.61 -7.14 -7.22
CA THR A 289 -0.63 -6.75 -6.52
C THR A 289 -1.85 -7.34 -7.27
N PRO A 290 -1.97 -8.66 -7.37
CA PRO A 290 -2.98 -9.28 -8.22
C PRO A 290 -4.41 -8.95 -7.81
N GLY A 291 -4.78 -9.20 -6.56
CA GLY A 291 -6.11 -8.93 -6.03
C GLY A 291 -6.45 -7.45 -6.02
N GLY A 292 -5.46 -6.61 -5.65
CA GLY A 292 -5.62 -5.16 -5.65
C GLY A 292 -5.91 -4.60 -7.03
N THR A 293 -5.21 -5.07 -8.05
CA THR A 293 -5.45 -4.66 -9.44
C THR A 293 -6.86 -5.02 -9.90
N ILE A 294 -7.34 -6.22 -9.56
CA ILE A 294 -8.70 -6.66 -9.89
C ILE A 294 -9.74 -5.79 -9.16
N LEU A 295 -9.56 -5.55 -7.86
CA LEU A 295 -10.48 -4.75 -7.05
C LEU A 295 -10.59 -3.31 -7.53
N LEU A 296 -9.46 -2.66 -7.84
CA LEU A 296 -9.47 -1.29 -8.35
C LEU A 296 -10.14 -1.20 -9.71
N GLU A 297 -9.85 -2.13 -10.63
CA GLU A 297 -10.48 -2.15 -11.94
C GLU A 297 -12.00 -2.37 -11.83
N ALA A 298 -12.43 -3.33 -11.00
CA ALA A 298 -13.84 -3.59 -10.75
C ALA A 298 -14.56 -2.39 -10.13
N HIS A 299 -13.92 -1.72 -9.16
CA HIS A 299 -14.48 -0.53 -8.53
C HIS A 299 -14.65 0.63 -9.53
N LYS A 300 -13.62 0.90 -10.35
CA LYS A 300 -13.68 1.91 -11.43
C LYS A 300 -14.79 1.62 -12.43
N GLN A 301 -14.96 0.36 -12.84
CA GLN A 301 -16.06 -0.03 -13.75
C GLN A 301 -17.44 0.29 -13.16
N LEU A 302 -17.62 0.11 -11.85
CA LEU A 302 -18.88 0.41 -11.20
C LEU A 302 -19.12 1.92 -11.10
N GLU A 303 -18.11 2.70 -10.75
CA GLU A 303 -18.18 4.16 -10.68
C GLU A 303 -18.49 4.79 -12.03
N GLU A 304 -17.93 4.27 -13.13
CA GLU A 304 -18.24 4.72 -14.51
C GLU A 304 -19.74 4.68 -14.81
N LEU A 305 -20.46 3.75 -14.21
CA LEU A 305 -21.90 3.56 -14.44
C LEU A 305 -22.77 4.48 -13.57
N ILE A 306 -22.26 4.90 -12.41
CA ILE A 306 -23.04 5.51 -11.33
C ILE A 306 -22.74 7.00 -11.14
N LEU A 307 -21.46 7.40 -11.22
CA LEU A 307 -21.05 8.76 -10.98
C LEU A 307 -21.27 9.65 -12.20
N ASP A 308 -21.76 10.87 -11.99
CA ASP A 308 -21.84 11.87 -13.04
C ASP A 308 -20.45 12.41 -13.42
N ARG A 309 -20.36 13.10 -14.57
CA ARG A 309 -19.12 13.60 -15.12
C ARG A 309 -18.35 14.52 -14.15
N GLN A 310 -19.05 15.47 -13.53
CA GLN A 310 -18.39 16.46 -12.65
C GLN A 310 -17.85 15.82 -11.37
N THR A 311 -18.59 14.88 -10.80
CA THR A 311 -18.15 14.10 -9.64
C THR A 311 -16.92 13.24 -9.99
N MET A 312 -16.91 12.59 -11.16
CA MET A 312 -15.77 11.81 -11.63
C MET A 312 -14.52 12.67 -11.90
N GLU A 313 -14.69 13.85 -12.51
CA GLU A 313 -13.59 14.80 -12.74
C GLU A 313 -12.95 15.24 -11.42
N MET A 314 -13.76 15.60 -10.43
CA MET A 314 -13.27 16.00 -9.11
C MET A 314 -12.62 14.81 -8.37
N LYS A 315 -13.25 13.62 -8.46
CA LYS A 315 -12.72 12.43 -7.82
C LYS A 315 -11.31 12.06 -8.32
N LYS A 316 -11.00 12.24 -9.61
CA LYS A 316 -9.64 12.01 -10.15
C LYS A 316 -8.59 12.91 -9.50
N ILE A 317 -8.93 14.18 -9.24
CA ILE A 317 -8.04 15.11 -8.54
C ILE A 317 -7.80 14.64 -7.09
N VAL A 318 -8.88 14.23 -6.44
CA VAL A 318 -8.83 13.70 -5.07
C VAL A 318 -8.04 12.38 -5.01
N GLU A 319 -8.24 11.46 -5.95
CA GLU A 319 -7.52 10.20 -6.10
C GLU A 319 -6.00 10.41 -6.15
N GLU A 320 -5.54 11.31 -7.02
CA GLU A 320 -4.12 11.64 -7.14
C GLU A 320 -3.57 12.21 -5.83
N LYS A 321 -4.29 13.17 -5.24
CA LYS A 321 -3.85 13.80 -3.98
C LYS A 321 -3.89 12.83 -2.80
N PHE A 322 -4.90 11.98 -2.72
CA PHE A 322 -5.00 10.91 -1.72
C PHE A 322 -3.81 9.96 -1.82
N SER A 323 -3.49 9.52 -3.04
CA SER A 323 -2.36 8.63 -3.31
C SER A 323 -1.03 9.23 -2.86
N GLN A 324 -0.79 10.52 -3.16
CA GLN A 324 0.41 11.24 -2.71
C GLN A 324 0.52 11.31 -1.19
N VAL A 325 -0.56 11.68 -0.51
CA VAL A 325 -0.58 11.82 0.95
C VAL A 325 -0.32 10.48 1.64
N VAL A 326 -0.89 9.39 1.13
CA VAL A 326 -0.63 8.03 1.61
C VAL A 326 0.81 7.60 1.34
N TYR A 327 1.31 7.83 0.12
CA TYR A 327 2.68 7.50 -0.27
C TYR A 327 3.72 8.20 0.62
N GLU A 328 3.48 9.47 0.95
CA GLU A 328 4.33 10.29 1.81
C GLU A 328 4.27 9.93 3.30
N GLY A 329 3.49 8.93 3.70
CA GLY A 329 3.36 8.52 5.11
C GLY A 329 2.50 9.42 5.97
N LYS A 330 1.66 10.27 5.37
CA LYS A 330 0.80 11.22 6.05
C LYS A 330 -0.61 10.67 6.30
N TRP A 331 -0.69 9.38 6.66
CA TRP A 331 -1.98 8.70 6.91
C TRP A 331 -2.84 9.40 7.97
N PHE A 332 -2.22 9.88 9.04
CA PHE A 332 -2.92 10.55 10.15
C PHE A 332 -3.03 12.07 9.98
N ALA A 333 -2.75 12.61 8.78
CA ALA A 333 -2.85 14.04 8.52
C ALA A 333 -4.31 14.46 8.27
N PRO A 334 -4.72 15.68 8.71
CA PRO A 334 -6.07 16.20 8.48
C PRO A 334 -6.46 16.25 7.00
N LEU A 335 -5.51 16.49 6.10
CA LEU A 335 -5.77 16.49 4.66
C LEU A 335 -6.23 15.11 4.18
N ARG A 336 -5.58 14.00 4.63
CA ARG A 336 -6.00 12.66 4.26
C ARG A 336 -7.45 12.38 4.72
N GLU A 337 -7.80 12.82 5.94
CA GLU A 337 -9.15 12.65 6.48
C GLU A 337 -10.20 13.44 5.67
N ALA A 338 -9.88 14.67 5.28
CA ALA A 338 -10.76 15.49 4.44
C ALA A 338 -10.97 14.86 3.05
N LEU A 339 -9.89 14.35 2.42
CA LEU A 339 -9.96 13.64 1.14
C LEU A 339 -10.79 12.36 1.27
N GLN A 340 -10.62 11.59 2.36
CA GLN A 340 -11.42 10.39 2.62
C GLN A 340 -12.90 10.71 2.85
N ALA A 341 -13.23 11.80 3.53
CA ALA A 341 -14.60 12.22 3.73
C ALA A 341 -15.28 12.53 2.38
N PHE A 342 -14.58 13.23 1.48
CA PHE A 342 -15.06 13.43 0.11
C PHE A 342 -15.29 12.09 -0.61
N VAL A 343 -14.27 11.21 -0.63
CA VAL A 343 -14.38 9.89 -1.26
C VAL A 343 -15.56 9.13 -0.71
N LYS A 344 -15.67 9.02 0.62
CA LYS A 344 -16.76 8.29 1.28
C LYS A 344 -18.15 8.81 0.86
N SER A 345 -18.32 10.13 0.70
CA SER A 345 -19.59 10.70 0.25
C SER A 345 -19.95 10.27 -1.17
N THR A 346 -18.97 10.05 -2.05
CA THR A 346 -19.22 9.59 -3.42
C THR A 346 -19.62 8.11 -3.47
N GLN A 347 -19.36 7.33 -2.42
CA GLN A 347 -19.60 5.89 -2.39
C GLN A 347 -21.03 5.50 -1.98
N GLU A 348 -21.84 6.40 -1.47
CA GLU A 348 -23.18 6.10 -0.93
C GLU A 348 -24.10 5.34 -1.90
N LYS A 349 -23.90 5.52 -3.20
CA LYS A 349 -24.67 4.84 -4.26
C LYS A 349 -23.84 3.86 -5.08
N VAL A 350 -22.54 3.70 -4.80
CA VAL A 350 -21.67 2.78 -5.54
C VAL A 350 -21.95 1.36 -5.09
N SER A 351 -23.06 0.81 -5.62
CA SER A 351 -23.56 -0.52 -5.30
C SER A 351 -24.03 -1.22 -6.58
N GLY A 352 -23.72 -2.50 -6.72
CA GLY A 352 -24.04 -3.27 -7.90
C GLY A 352 -23.16 -4.50 -8.08
N GLU A 353 -23.08 -5.02 -9.29
CA GLU A 353 -22.25 -6.16 -9.66
C GLU A 353 -21.35 -5.80 -10.84
N THR A 354 -20.08 -6.13 -10.73
CA THR A 354 -19.09 -6.07 -11.83
C THR A 354 -18.68 -7.47 -12.25
N LYS A 355 -18.70 -7.73 -13.54
CA LYS A 355 -18.29 -9.02 -14.13
C LYS A 355 -17.07 -8.81 -15.00
N MET A 356 -16.10 -9.70 -14.86
CA MET A 356 -14.83 -9.64 -15.56
C MET A 356 -14.35 -11.02 -15.96
N LYS A 357 -13.38 -11.06 -16.86
CA LYS A 357 -12.62 -12.26 -17.21
C LYS A 357 -11.14 -11.94 -17.07
N LEU A 358 -10.40 -12.77 -16.37
CA LEU A 358 -8.95 -12.69 -16.28
C LEU A 358 -8.32 -13.55 -17.38
N TYR A 359 -7.40 -12.99 -18.14
CA TYR A 359 -6.74 -13.72 -19.21
C TYR A 359 -5.36 -13.14 -19.53
N LYS A 360 -4.31 -13.91 -19.28
CA LYS A 360 -2.93 -13.59 -19.66
C LYS A 360 -2.51 -12.15 -19.35
N GLY A 361 -2.60 -11.76 -18.08
CA GLY A 361 -2.24 -10.45 -17.60
C GLY A 361 -3.28 -9.35 -17.84
N ASN A 362 -4.42 -9.66 -18.46
CA ASN A 362 -5.46 -8.69 -18.77
C ASN A 362 -6.73 -8.94 -17.95
N ILE A 363 -7.41 -7.85 -17.61
CA ILE A 363 -8.75 -7.85 -17.04
C ILE A 363 -9.71 -7.37 -18.13
N ILE A 364 -10.61 -8.25 -18.57
CA ILE A 364 -11.55 -8.00 -19.64
C ILE A 364 -12.92 -7.74 -19.02
N LYS A 365 -13.52 -6.57 -19.30
CA LYS A 365 -14.90 -6.25 -18.86
C LYS A 365 -15.90 -7.23 -19.47
N ALA A 366 -16.79 -7.79 -18.63
CA ALA A 366 -17.84 -8.72 -19.05
C ALA A 366 -19.25 -8.24 -18.70
N GLY A 367 -19.36 -7.07 -18.07
CA GLY A 367 -20.63 -6.41 -17.77
C GLY A 367 -20.64 -5.78 -16.39
N THR A 368 -21.48 -4.75 -16.24
CA THR A 368 -21.65 -4.03 -14.97
C THR A 368 -23.13 -3.70 -14.82
N SER A 369 -23.68 -3.91 -13.63
CA SER A 369 -25.07 -3.58 -13.31
C SER A 369 -25.18 -2.86 -11.98
N SER A 370 -26.09 -1.89 -11.89
CA SER A 370 -26.37 -1.15 -10.66
C SER A 370 -27.82 -0.65 -10.66
N PRO A 371 -28.50 -0.68 -9.49
CA PRO A 371 -29.79 0.00 -9.35
C PRO A 371 -29.68 1.53 -9.41
N TYR A 372 -28.46 2.07 -9.29
CA TYR A 372 -28.16 3.50 -9.33
C TYR A 372 -27.51 3.94 -10.65
N SER A 373 -27.60 3.11 -11.69
CA SER A 373 -27.03 3.40 -13.01
C SER A 373 -27.56 4.72 -13.58
N LEU A 374 -26.67 5.59 -14.02
CA LEU A 374 -27.00 6.77 -14.83
C LEU A 374 -27.10 6.43 -16.32
N TYR A 375 -26.66 5.23 -16.74
CA TYR A 375 -26.83 4.76 -18.10
C TYR A 375 -28.29 4.40 -18.36
N ASN A 376 -28.94 5.15 -19.26
CA ASN A 376 -30.30 4.92 -19.70
C ASN A 376 -30.28 4.52 -21.16
N ALA A 377 -30.65 3.27 -21.44
CA ALA A 377 -30.65 2.72 -22.81
C ALA A 377 -31.52 3.52 -23.76
N SER A 378 -32.64 4.08 -23.29
CA SER A 378 -33.55 4.89 -24.13
C SER A 378 -32.96 6.25 -24.49
N LEU A 379 -32.06 6.80 -23.66
CA LEU A 379 -31.33 8.05 -23.96
C LEU A 379 -30.10 7.80 -24.83
N ALA A 380 -29.43 6.67 -24.63
CA ALA A 380 -28.18 6.33 -25.29
C ALA A 380 -28.35 5.60 -26.62
N SER A 381 -29.62 5.16 -26.94
CA SER A 381 -29.90 4.39 -28.14
C SER A 381 -29.84 5.25 -29.40
N PHE A 382 -29.15 4.76 -30.43
CA PHE A 382 -29.14 5.35 -31.76
C PHE A 382 -30.42 5.01 -32.59
N THR A 383 -31.25 4.10 -32.11
CA THR A 383 -32.39 3.58 -32.88
C THR A 383 -33.75 4.04 -32.38
N THR A 384 -33.87 4.40 -31.11
CA THR A 384 -35.14 4.85 -30.49
C THR A 384 -34.82 5.67 -29.27
N GLY A 385 -35.41 6.83 -29.10
CA GLY A 385 -35.27 7.53 -27.86
C GLY A 385 -35.46 9.05 -27.95
N ASP A 386 -36.71 9.46 -27.85
CA ASP A 386 -37.07 10.89 -27.81
C ASP A 386 -37.34 11.34 -26.37
N LEU A 387 -36.42 11.01 -25.41
CA LEU A 387 -36.54 11.49 -24.04
C LEU A 387 -36.14 12.96 -23.87
N TYR A 388 -35.56 13.57 -24.92
CA TYR A 388 -35.32 15.01 -25.00
C TYR A 388 -35.50 15.50 -26.46
N ASP A 389 -35.81 16.79 -26.65
CA ASP A 389 -35.90 17.38 -27.98
C ASP A 389 -34.50 17.61 -28.55
N HIS A 390 -34.16 16.97 -29.67
CA HIS A 390 -32.85 17.12 -30.35
C HIS A 390 -32.53 18.57 -30.71
N LYS A 391 -33.53 19.47 -30.79
CA LYS A 391 -33.32 20.91 -31.03
C LYS A 391 -32.61 21.60 -29.86
N ASP A 392 -32.78 21.09 -28.66
CA ASP A 392 -32.12 21.66 -27.46
C ASP A 392 -30.58 21.57 -27.58
N ALA A 393 -30.06 20.57 -28.24
CA ALA A 393 -28.63 20.42 -28.51
C ALA A 393 -28.07 21.62 -29.30
N GLY A 394 -28.82 22.15 -30.27
CA GLY A 394 -28.42 23.32 -31.03
C GLY A 394 -28.25 24.57 -30.18
N GLY A 395 -29.20 24.82 -29.28
CA GLY A 395 -29.14 25.93 -28.32
C GLY A 395 -27.95 25.79 -27.34
N PHE A 396 -27.76 24.60 -26.82
CA PHE A 396 -26.61 24.28 -25.95
C PHE A 396 -25.27 24.53 -26.66
N ILE A 397 -25.09 23.98 -27.88
CA ILE A 397 -23.85 24.11 -28.67
C ILE A 397 -23.55 25.59 -28.94
N THR A 398 -24.57 26.38 -29.31
CA THR A 398 -24.43 27.82 -29.57
C THR A 398 -23.88 28.57 -28.37
N LEU A 399 -24.47 28.37 -27.19
CA LEU A 399 -24.03 29.05 -25.97
C LEU A 399 -22.69 28.54 -25.45
N PHE A 400 -22.50 27.24 -25.46
CA PHE A 400 -21.28 26.58 -24.98
C PHE A 400 -20.06 26.92 -25.86
N GLY A 401 -20.27 27.10 -27.17
CA GLY A 401 -19.22 27.45 -28.16
C GLY A 401 -18.97 28.95 -28.31
N LEU A 402 -19.58 29.86 -27.54
CA LEU A 402 -19.36 31.30 -27.65
C LEU A 402 -17.89 31.74 -27.50
N PRO A 403 -17.10 31.20 -26.56
CA PRO A 403 -15.70 31.58 -26.42
C PRO A 403 -14.90 31.28 -27.68
N GLU A 404 -15.11 30.13 -28.31
CA GLU A 404 -14.45 29.71 -29.54
C GLU A 404 -14.86 30.60 -30.72
N LEU A 405 -16.13 30.89 -30.84
CA LEU A 405 -16.65 31.82 -31.88
C LEU A 405 -16.05 33.20 -31.73
N VAL A 406 -16.04 33.78 -30.53
CA VAL A 406 -15.50 35.11 -30.28
C VAL A 406 -14.00 35.18 -30.59
N ARG A 407 -13.25 34.16 -30.17
CA ARG A 407 -11.82 34.05 -30.50
C ARG A 407 -11.55 34.02 -31.99
N ALA A 408 -12.27 33.16 -32.73
CA ALA A 408 -12.13 33.07 -34.18
C ALA A 408 -12.50 34.37 -34.91
N LEU A 409 -13.49 35.12 -34.41
CA LEU A 409 -13.86 36.42 -34.96
C LEU A 409 -12.79 37.50 -34.70
N GLN A 410 -12.09 37.45 -33.59
CA GLN A 410 -10.98 38.34 -33.26
C GLN A 410 -9.77 38.06 -34.16
N GLU A 411 -9.39 36.79 -34.35
CA GLU A 411 -8.29 36.37 -35.21
C GLU A 411 -8.48 36.77 -36.70
N LYS A 412 -9.73 36.79 -37.16
CA LYS A 412 -10.07 37.24 -38.51
C LYS A 412 -10.00 38.77 -38.71
N LYS A 413 -9.92 39.54 -37.62
CA LYS A 413 -9.82 41.00 -37.65
C LYS A 413 -8.38 41.49 -37.52
N ALA A 414 -7.45 40.62 -37.11
CA ALA A 414 -6.02 40.85 -37.04
C ALA A 414 -5.36 40.48 -38.38
#